data_1f996c3fa56ecab8578a2c364427ff94
#
_entry.id   1f996c3fa56ecab8578a2c364427ff94
#
_cell.length_a   1.000
_cell.length_b   1.000
_cell.length_c   1.000
_cell.angle_alpha   90.00
_cell.angle_beta   90.00
_cell.angle_gamma   90.00
#
_symmetry.space_group_name_H-M   'P 1'
#
loop_
_entity.id
_entity.type
_entity.pdbx_description
1 polymer ?
#
loop_
_entity_poly.entity_id
_entity_poly.type
_entity_poly.pdbx_seq_one_letter_code
_entity_poly.pdbx_strand_id
1 'polypeptide(L)'
;MRKHILLTLALALTFGFKASAQSFLENSQVNGSFQTDAQYYMLDNGIGIDNLYGKQLGLNGFGKVGYSNGNFSAGIRFEAFLPELNGFRQELNGVGLANFYATYDNGFVGVTVGDIYDQFGNGLVFRTYEEWSLGMDNALRGVRTIVRPIQGVTLKGVYGRQRYFWAPYNEREFATDDYRGIVRGVDGEWDLNQSIPAMNESEFKMTLGGSFVSKKQYDQSLFYYIPENVGAAAGRVNMSYGRFAFSTEYAYKINDPSAINNFIYKEGQALMSSLSYSQKGLGVVLQVKRTDNMSFKSQYTALQNDLDINFIPPINYTHTHSLPSMYTYSTQPNGEMAAQFQVNYTIPKGTVLGGKYGTKLSLNMSQVNDIVRDSIMDHGQMVINKKGTLGYASDFFAVSDHRFFRDINFEIDKKISKDWHVTAQYINLYYDIETIEGHAGAPPVQANIGFLDVTYKINKRQSLRFELQGLWEREVKKGYVYDESEKKDYQKRGDWAFGLLEYSITPHWSISIADKWNYGNPVPEFRDHYFTGTVTYIHEATRIMLSGGRQSEGVVCVGGVCRTVPASSGVSLTVSTSF
;
A
#
# COMPACT_ATOMS: atom_id res chain seq x y z
N MET A 1 23.92 -29.73 -9.09
CA MET A 1 24.96 -28.95 -8.40
C MET A 1 24.54 -27.53 -7.99
N ARG A 2 23.78 -26.76 -8.79
CA ARG A 2 23.34 -25.37 -8.40
C ARG A 2 22.36 -25.32 -7.21
N LYS A 3 21.53 -26.34 -6.99
CA LYS A 3 20.53 -26.37 -5.89
C LYS A 3 21.14 -26.53 -4.48
N HIS A 4 22.31 -27.15 -4.35
CA HIS A 4 22.97 -27.35 -3.05
C HIS A 4 23.80 -26.14 -2.60
N ILE A 5 24.23 -25.28 -3.53
CA ILE A 5 25.01 -24.07 -3.22
C ILE A 5 24.14 -23.00 -2.56
N LEU A 6 22.87 -22.87 -2.96
CA LEU A 6 21.95 -21.90 -2.37
C LEU A 6 21.50 -22.24 -0.96
N LEU A 7 21.32 -23.52 -0.65
CA LEU A 7 21.01 -23.98 0.72
C LEU A 7 22.19 -23.77 1.66
N THR A 8 23.42 -23.95 1.16
CA THR A 8 24.65 -23.74 1.93
C THR A 8 24.94 -22.26 2.17
N LEU A 9 24.59 -21.36 1.23
CA LEU A 9 24.69 -19.90 1.43
C LEU A 9 23.65 -19.39 2.44
N ALA A 10 22.42 -19.90 2.41
CA ALA A 10 21.40 -19.55 3.39
C ALA A 10 21.76 -20.03 4.80
N LEU A 11 22.35 -21.24 4.94
CA LEU A 11 22.86 -21.75 6.22
C LEU A 11 24.13 -21.04 6.69
N ALA A 12 25.01 -20.61 5.78
CA ALA A 12 26.24 -19.88 6.14
C ALA A 12 25.96 -18.46 6.67
N LEU A 13 24.84 -17.83 6.26
CA LEU A 13 24.39 -16.54 6.78
C LEU A 13 23.77 -16.64 8.18
N THR A 14 23.34 -17.83 8.61
CA THR A 14 22.78 -18.06 9.96
C THR A 14 23.84 -18.42 11.01
N PHE A 15 25.03 -18.83 10.60
CA PHE A 15 26.15 -19.14 11.53
C PHE A 15 27.15 -17.97 11.55
N GLY A 16 26.97 -17.12 12.53
CA GLY A 16 27.81 -16.07 13.05
C GLY A 16 29.19 -15.85 12.40
N PHE A 17 29.33 -14.80 11.62
CA PHE A 17 30.63 -14.17 11.43
C PHE A 17 31.07 -13.49 12.73
N LYS A 18 31.66 -14.24 13.62
CA LYS A 18 32.63 -13.69 14.57
C LYS A 18 33.94 -13.49 13.82
N ALA A 19 33.98 -12.55 12.93
CA ALA A 19 35.22 -12.15 12.28
C ALA A 19 35.90 -11.06 13.14
N SER A 20 37.04 -11.39 13.70
CA SER A 20 37.97 -10.46 14.35
C SER A 20 38.62 -9.56 13.30
N ALA A 21 37.91 -8.50 12.89
CA ALA A 21 38.48 -7.40 12.11
C ALA A 21 38.67 -6.20 13.05
N GLN A 22 39.73 -6.21 13.79
CA GLN A 22 39.87 -5.50 15.07
C GLN A 22 40.32 -4.04 15.02
N SER A 23 40.35 -3.31 13.90
CA SER A 23 40.63 -1.85 13.96
C SER A 23 39.86 -0.99 12.98
N PHE A 24 39.30 -1.58 11.95
CA PHE A 24 38.45 -0.83 10.99
C PHE A 24 36.95 -0.76 11.44
N LEU A 25 36.60 -1.51 12.50
CA LEU A 25 35.22 -1.70 12.95
C LEU A 25 34.90 -1.05 14.31
N GLU A 26 35.84 -0.36 14.93
CA GLU A 26 35.57 0.43 16.14
C GLU A 26 34.63 1.58 15.78
N ASN A 27 33.34 1.50 16.11
CA ASN A 27 32.22 2.38 15.79
C ASN A 27 31.41 2.02 14.53
N SER A 28 31.65 0.87 13.89
CA SER A 28 30.80 0.42 12.79
C SER A 28 29.67 -0.48 13.30
N GLN A 29 28.53 -0.39 12.67
CA GLN A 29 27.38 -1.25 12.89
C GLN A 29 27.06 -2.02 11.61
N VAL A 30 26.91 -3.32 11.74
CA VAL A 30 26.36 -4.18 10.69
C VAL A 30 25.01 -4.67 11.15
N ASN A 31 24.02 -4.49 10.33
CA ASN A 31 22.68 -5.03 10.55
C ASN A 31 22.24 -5.82 9.33
N GLY A 32 21.31 -6.72 9.53
CA GLY A 32 20.77 -7.50 8.44
C GLY A 32 19.39 -8.03 8.76
N SER A 33 18.68 -8.38 7.69
CA SER A 33 17.40 -9.08 7.79
C SER A 33 17.30 -10.11 6.69
N PHE A 34 16.58 -11.17 7.00
CA PHE A 34 16.24 -12.22 6.06
C PHE A 34 14.77 -12.54 6.18
N GLN A 35 14.08 -12.68 5.04
CA GLN A 35 12.73 -13.19 4.97
C GLN A 35 12.62 -14.20 3.83
N THR A 36 11.90 -15.27 4.07
CA THR A 36 11.48 -16.20 3.02
C THR A 36 10.04 -16.60 3.22
N ASP A 37 9.31 -16.63 2.13
CA ASP A 37 7.94 -17.11 2.04
C ASP A 37 7.92 -18.25 1.03
N ALA A 38 7.61 -19.46 1.49
CA ALA A 38 7.49 -20.64 0.65
C ALA A 38 6.05 -21.16 0.72
N GLN A 39 5.51 -21.62 -0.40
CA GLN A 39 4.19 -22.22 -0.45
C GLN A 39 4.19 -23.46 -1.34
N TYR A 40 3.73 -24.58 -0.78
CA TYR A 40 3.45 -25.80 -1.51
C TYR A 40 1.96 -25.82 -1.88
N TYR A 41 1.66 -25.79 -3.16
CA TYR A 41 0.31 -25.74 -3.70
C TYR A 41 -0.25 -27.15 -3.92
N MET A 42 -1.51 -27.33 -3.63
CA MET A 42 -2.25 -28.57 -3.78
C MET A 42 -3.47 -28.35 -4.68
N LEU A 43 -3.83 -29.36 -5.45
CA LEU A 43 -5.10 -29.38 -6.19
C LEU A 43 -6.26 -29.38 -5.21
N ASP A 44 -7.31 -28.63 -5.52
CA ASP A 44 -8.52 -28.53 -4.71
C ASP A 44 -9.72 -28.16 -5.59
N ASN A 45 -10.38 -29.17 -6.12
CA ASN A 45 -11.53 -29.00 -7.00
C ASN A 45 -12.71 -28.31 -6.31
N GLY A 46 -12.77 -28.34 -4.96
CA GLY A 46 -13.82 -27.69 -4.19
C GLY A 46 -13.79 -26.16 -4.33
N ILE A 47 -12.61 -25.57 -4.55
CA ILE A 47 -12.44 -24.12 -4.76
C ILE A 47 -11.92 -23.81 -6.18
N GLY A 48 -12.15 -24.73 -7.14
CA GLY A 48 -11.84 -24.52 -8.55
C GLY A 48 -10.36 -24.63 -8.93
N ILE A 49 -9.51 -25.25 -8.08
CA ILE A 49 -8.09 -25.48 -8.40
C ILE A 49 -7.92 -26.88 -8.96
N ASP A 50 -8.15 -27.03 -10.26
CA ASP A 50 -8.05 -28.27 -11.00
C ASP A 50 -6.67 -28.47 -11.66
N ASN A 51 -5.86 -27.43 -11.77
CA ASN A 51 -4.54 -27.46 -12.38
C ASN A 51 -3.57 -26.51 -11.69
N LEU A 52 -2.34 -26.96 -11.44
CA LEU A 52 -1.25 -26.16 -10.88
C LEU A 52 -0.29 -25.62 -11.96
N TYR A 53 -0.53 -25.92 -13.23
CA TYR A 53 0.31 -25.50 -14.37
C TYR A 53 1.81 -25.76 -14.15
N GLY A 54 2.14 -26.87 -13.48
CA GLY A 54 3.51 -27.27 -13.12
C GLY A 54 4.13 -26.50 -11.95
N LYS A 55 3.39 -25.62 -11.28
CA LYS A 55 3.87 -24.79 -10.17
C LYS A 55 3.37 -25.33 -8.82
N GLN A 56 3.98 -26.41 -8.34
CA GLN A 56 3.65 -26.99 -7.03
C GLN A 56 4.33 -26.30 -5.86
N LEU A 57 5.46 -25.65 -6.08
CA LEU A 57 6.21 -24.93 -5.04
C LEU A 57 6.53 -23.53 -5.52
N GLY A 58 6.18 -22.52 -4.74
CA GLY A 58 6.60 -21.14 -4.92
C GLY A 58 7.49 -20.71 -3.76
N LEU A 59 8.47 -19.83 -4.03
CA LEU A 59 9.36 -19.29 -3.00
C LEU A 59 9.76 -17.86 -3.33
N ASN A 60 9.48 -16.95 -2.39
CA ASN A 60 10.02 -15.60 -2.41
C ASN A 60 11.01 -15.44 -1.25
N GLY A 61 12.19 -14.90 -1.51
CA GLY A 61 13.23 -14.70 -0.51
C GLY A 61 13.88 -13.32 -0.62
N PHE A 62 14.17 -12.72 0.52
CA PHE A 62 14.79 -11.40 0.64
C PHE A 62 15.88 -11.44 1.68
N GLY A 63 17.08 -10.99 1.32
CA GLY A 63 18.22 -10.86 2.23
C GLY A 63 18.79 -9.46 2.14
N LYS A 64 18.81 -8.72 3.25
CA LYS A 64 19.31 -7.35 3.33
C LYS A 64 20.48 -7.28 4.32
N VAL A 65 21.55 -6.60 3.92
CA VAL A 65 22.69 -6.29 4.79
C VAL A 65 22.98 -4.81 4.70
N GLY A 66 23.09 -4.16 5.85
CA GLY A 66 23.44 -2.76 5.99
C GLY A 66 24.72 -2.59 6.82
N TYR A 67 25.50 -1.60 6.46
CA TYR A 67 26.70 -1.16 7.16
C TYR A 67 26.61 0.33 7.45
N SER A 68 27.02 0.76 8.64
CA SER A 68 27.13 2.18 8.97
C SER A 68 28.37 2.45 9.82
N ASN A 69 29.03 3.58 9.56
CA ASN A 69 30.16 4.08 10.35
C ASN A 69 30.21 5.61 10.24
N GLY A 70 29.93 6.30 11.36
CA GLY A 70 29.86 7.76 11.40
C GLY A 70 28.87 8.31 10.35
N ASN A 71 29.38 9.13 9.45
CA ASN A 71 28.61 9.78 8.39
C ASN A 71 28.37 8.90 7.14
N PHE A 72 28.93 7.70 7.13
CA PHE A 72 28.82 6.79 6.00
C PHE A 72 27.87 5.63 6.29
N SER A 73 27.01 5.29 5.33
CA SER A 73 26.23 4.08 5.34
C SER A 73 26.14 3.45 3.95
N ALA A 74 26.03 2.14 3.89
CA ALA A 74 25.86 1.39 2.65
C ALA A 74 24.97 0.17 2.90
N GLY A 75 24.30 -0.31 1.87
CA GLY A 75 23.49 -1.51 1.97
C GLY A 75 23.34 -2.23 0.65
N ILE A 76 23.03 -3.53 0.77
CA ILE A 76 22.71 -4.40 -0.36
C ILE A 76 21.50 -5.24 -0.02
N ARG A 77 20.72 -5.60 -1.04
CA ARG A 77 19.60 -6.54 -0.94
C ARG A 77 19.63 -7.56 -2.06
N PHE A 78 19.59 -8.83 -1.67
CA PHE A 78 19.37 -9.94 -2.57
C PHE A 78 17.91 -10.36 -2.56
N GLU A 79 17.40 -10.74 -3.71
CA GLU A 79 16.06 -11.30 -3.88
C GLU A 79 16.14 -12.64 -4.60
N ALA A 80 15.16 -13.51 -4.32
CA ALA A 80 15.00 -14.81 -4.97
C ALA A 80 13.50 -15.10 -5.13
N PHE A 81 13.07 -15.36 -6.35
CA PHE A 81 11.73 -15.82 -6.71
C PHE A 81 11.88 -17.13 -7.47
N LEU A 82 11.54 -18.30 -6.85
CA LEU A 82 12.01 -19.61 -7.33
C LEU A 82 10.94 -20.75 -7.28
N PRO A 83 9.97 -20.76 -8.16
CA PRO A 83 9.34 -19.65 -8.86
C PRO A 83 8.64 -18.70 -7.88
N GLU A 84 8.21 -17.56 -8.35
CA GLU A 84 7.46 -16.58 -7.56
C GLU A 84 6.18 -17.18 -6.96
N LEU A 85 5.72 -16.70 -5.81
CA LEU A 85 4.43 -17.09 -5.25
C LEU A 85 3.27 -16.67 -6.15
N ASN A 86 2.15 -17.39 -6.11
CA ASN A 86 0.95 -17.06 -6.87
C ASN A 86 0.48 -15.63 -6.59
N GLY A 87 0.07 -14.91 -7.65
CA GLY A 87 -0.31 -13.50 -7.60
C GLY A 87 0.87 -12.52 -7.67
N PHE A 88 2.13 -12.98 -7.59
CA PHE A 88 3.28 -12.18 -7.98
C PHE A 88 3.48 -12.25 -9.49
N ARG A 89 4.11 -11.21 -10.04
CA ARG A 89 4.36 -11.14 -11.48
C ARG A 89 5.49 -12.08 -11.88
N GLN A 90 5.30 -12.79 -12.99
CA GLN A 90 6.28 -13.75 -13.52
C GLN A 90 7.62 -13.08 -13.89
N GLU A 91 7.59 -11.80 -14.22
CA GLU A 91 8.79 -11.00 -14.52
C GLU A 91 9.73 -10.86 -13.32
N LEU A 92 9.26 -11.15 -12.10
CA LEU A 92 10.09 -11.23 -10.90
C LEU A 92 10.88 -12.55 -10.80
N ASN A 93 10.54 -13.58 -11.57
CA ASN A 93 11.18 -14.89 -11.45
C ASN A 93 12.70 -14.82 -11.71
N GLY A 94 13.49 -15.21 -10.72
CA GLY A 94 14.95 -15.14 -10.77
C GLY A 94 15.59 -14.94 -9.40
N VAL A 95 16.91 -14.77 -9.40
CA VAL A 95 17.73 -14.54 -8.19
C VAL A 95 18.81 -13.50 -8.48
N GLY A 96 19.05 -12.58 -7.56
CA GLY A 96 20.23 -11.72 -7.63
C GLY A 96 20.20 -10.47 -6.73
N LEU A 97 21.10 -9.54 -7.04
CA LEU A 97 21.27 -8.29 -6.33
C LEU A 97 20.22 -7.29 -6.82
N ALA A 98 19.19 -7.07 -6.01
CA ALA A 98 18.05 -6.24 -6.35
C ALA A 98 18.24 -4.76 -6.02
N ASN A 99 18.95 -4.48 -4.93
CA ASN A 99 19.15 -3.12 -4.45
C ASN A 99 20.57 -2.99 -3.86
N PHE A 100 21.18 -1.82 -4.09
CA PHE A 100 22.44 -1.43 -3.45
C PHE A 100 22.51 0.10 -3.36
N TYR A 101 23.07 0.60 -2.27
CA TYR A 101 23.29 2.03 -2.09
C TYR A 101 24.52 2.32 -1.22
N ALA A 102 25.05 3.52 -1.37
CA ALA A 102 26.00 4.12 -0.47
C ALA A 102 25.62 5.58 -0.21
N THR A 103 25.67 5.99 1.05
CA THR A 103 25.31 7.33 1.50
C THR A 103 26.43 7.91 2.37
N TYR A 104 26.74 9.16 2.13
CA TYR A 104 27.51 10.01 3.02
C TYR A 104 26.67 11.21 3.43
N ASP A 105 26.51 11.47 4.73
CA ASP A 105 25.74 12.62 5.25
C ASP A 105 26.47 13.19 6.49
N ASN A 106 26.95 14.43 6.36
CA ASN A 106 27.65 15.14 7.45
C ASN A 106 26.76 16.16 8.20
N GLY A 107 25.44 16.08 7.97
CA GLY A 107 24.46 17.02 8.54
C GLY A 107 24.22 18.28 7.70
N PHE A 108 25.24 18.78 6.98
CA PHE A 108 25.08 19.89 6.03
C PHE A 108 24.78 19.40 4.61
N VAL A 109 25.56 18.44 4.13
CA VAL A 109 25.38 17.80 2.83
C VAL A 109 25.28 16.30 2.97
N GLY A 110 24.24 15.72 2.38
CA GLY A 110 24.08 14.29 2.20
C GLY A 110 24.08 13.93 0.73
N VAL A 111 24.78 12.84 0.36
CA VAL A 111 24.78 12.29 -1.00
C VAL A 111 24.54 10.79 -0.90
N THR A 112 23.56 10.30 -1.67
CA THR A 112 23.30 8.87 -1.84
C THR A 112 23.49 8.49 -3.29
N VAL A 113 24.21 7.40 -3.55
CA VAL A 113 24.40 6.82 -4.88
C VAL A 113 23.90 5.38 -4.87
N GLY A 114 23.22 4.96 -5.92
CA GLY A 114 22.63 3.62 -6.05
C GLY A 114 21.11 3.68 -6.05
N ASP A 115 20.46 2.75 -5.37
CA ASP A 115 19.00 2.66 -5.31
C ASP A 115 18.46 3.54 -4.17
N ILE A 116 17.56 4.45 -4.52
CA ILE A 116 17.07 5.52 -3.66
C ILE A 116 15.59 5.33 -3.41
N TYR A 117 15.20 5.40 -2.13
CA TYR A 117 13.82 5.57 -1.69
C TYR A 117 13.69 6.96 -1.06
N ASP A 118 12.80 7.77 -1.61
CA ASP A 118 12.50 9.10 -1.09
C ASP A 118 11.08 9.52 -1.50
N GLN A 119 10.58 10.56 -0.84
CA GLN A 119 9.28 11.13 -1.09
C GLN A 119 9.34 12.65 -0.96
N PHE A 120 8.63 13.37 -1.83
CA PHE A 120 8.43 14.81 -1.78
C PHE A 120 7.02 15.10 -1.28
N GLY A 121 6.90 15.83 -0.18
CA GLY A 121 5.61 16.10 0.47
C GLY A 121 4.80 14.82 0.75
N ASN A 122 3.53 14.82 0.35
CA ASN A 122 2.63 13.65 0.47
C ASN A 122 2.83 12.61 -0.65
N GLY A 123 3.79 12.83 -1.55
CA GLY A 123 4.06 11.93 -2.68
C GLY A 123 3.32 12.30 -3.96
N LEU A 124 2.55 13.38 -3.99
CA LEU A 124 1.70 13.74 -5.12
C LEU A 124 2.46 13.92 -6.44
N VAL A 125 3.76 14.25 -6.38
CA VAL A 125 4.63 14.39 -7.57
C VAL A 125 5.81 13.43 -7.58
N PHE A 126 6.25 12.91 -6.41
CA PHE A 126 7.35 11.97 -6.32
C PHE A 126 7.29 11.10 -5.08
N ARG A 127 7.33 9.78 -5.27
CA ARG A 127 7.54 8.78 -4.22
C ARG A 127 8.17 7.53 -4.81
N THR A 128 9.27 7.09 -4.21
CA THR A 128 9.85 5.76 -4.45
C THR A 128 9.86 4.96 -3.15
N TYR A 129 9.44 3.69 -3.21
CA TYR A 129 9.31 2.82 -2.05
C TYR A 129 9.36 1.34 -2.43
N GLU A 130 9.46 0.49 -1.42
CA GLU A 130 9.38 -0.96 -1.56
C GLU A 130 8.26 -1.54 -0.68
N GLU A 131 7.57 -2.56 -1.20
CA GLU A 131 6.60 -3.36 -0.45
C GLU A 131 6.70 -4.82 -0.90
N TRP A 132 7.42 -5.61 -0.14
CA TRP A 132 7.77 -6.98 -0.50
C TRP A 132 6.56 -7.90 -0.59
N SER A 133 5.55 -7.69 0.26
CA SER A 133 4.32 -8.48 0.26
C SER A 133 3.52 -8.32 -1.03
N LEU A 134 3.73 -7.22 -1.76
CA LEU A 134 3.10 -6.94 -3.04
C LEU A 134 4.02 -7.20 -4.24
N GLY A 135 5.31 -7.45 -4.02
CA GLY A 135 6.31 -7.49 -5.08
C GLY A 135 6.57 -6.13 -5.72
N MET A 136 6.30 -5.05 -4.97
CA MET A 136 6.44 -3.67 -5.44
C MET A 136 7.79 -3.11 -5.04
N ASP A 137 8.53 -2.58 -6.02
CA ASP A 137 9.77 -1.84 -5.81
C ASP A 137 10.00 -0.90 -6.99
N ASN A 138 9.80 0.40 -6.77
CA ASN A 138 10.04 1.45 -7.75
C ASN A 138 11.25 2.33 -7.39
N ALA A 139 12.26 1.76 -6.72
CA ALA A 139 13.50 2.46 -6.37
C ALA A 139 14.03 3.29 -7.54
N LEU A 140 14.54 4.49 -7.25
CA LEU A 140 15.23 5.32 -8.24
C LEU A 140 16.72 5.00 -8.22
N ARG A 141 17.24 4.33 -9.24
CA ARG A 141 18.67 4.05 -9.37
C ARG A 141 19.37 5.27 -9.95
N GLY A 142 20.22 5.91 -9.14
CA GLY A 142 20.88 7.15 -9.53
C GLY A 142 21.56 7.87 -8.39
N VAL A 143 21.33 9.17 -8.26
CA VAL A 143 21.92 10.04 -7.24
C VAL A 143 20.84 10.85 -6.54
N ARG A 144 20.94 10.94 -5.22
CA ARG A 144 20.20 11.87 -4.38
C ARG A 144 21.18 12.79 -3.64
N THR A 145 20.87 14.07 -3.60
CA THR A 145 21.56 15.06 -2.78
C THR A 145 20.60 15.70 -1.79
N ILE A 146 21.08 15.95 -0.58
CA ILE A 146 20.36 16.72 0.44
C ILE A 146 21.30 17.84 0.90
N VAL A 147 20.81 19.08 0.97
CA VAL A 147 21.56 20.22 1.47
C VAL A 147 20.74 20.92 2.54
N ARG A 148 21.36 21.21 3.69
CA ARG A 148 20.75 21.91 4.81
C ARG A 148 21.52 23.21 5.06
N PRO A 149 21.26 24.25 4.24
CA PRO A 149 22.09 25.46 4.23
C PRO A 149 21.97 26.31 5.48
N ILE A 150 20.81 26.32 6.10
CA ILE A 150 20.52 26.98 7.38
C ILE A 150 19.57 26.10 8.20
N GLN A 151 19.48 26.36 9.49
CA GLN A 151 18.55 25.65 10.36
C GLN A 151 17.10 25.84 9.87
N GLY A 152 16.34 24.74 9.78
CA GLY A 152 14.96 24.74 9.31
C GLY A 152 14.80 24.70 7.79
N VAL A 153 15.87 24.79 6.98
CA VAL A 153 15.78 24.65 5.51
C VAL A 153 16.42 23.36 5.06
N THR A 154 15.67 22.56 4.31
CA THR A 154 16.16 21.33 3.66
C THR A 154 15.85 21.39 2.17
N LEU A 155 16.88 21.19 1.37
CA LEU A 155 16.78 21.09 -0.09
C LEU A 155 17.19 19.67 -0.52
N LYS A 156 16.41 19.07 -1.39
CA LYS A 156 16.71 17.75 -1.95
C LYS A 156 16.79 17.81 -3.47
N GLY A 157 17.63 16.97 -4.05
CA GLY A 157 17.71 16.74 -5.48
C GLY A 157 17.81 15.26 -5.79
N VAL A 158 17.09 14.79 -6.79
CA VAL A 158 17.14 13.39 -7.27
C VAL A 158 17.32 13.34 -8.78
N TYR A 159 18.08 12.36 -9.24
CA TYR A 159 18.29 12.06 -10.65
C TYR A 159 18.54 10.57 -10.83
N GLY A 160 17.78 9.90 -11.71
CA GLY A 160 17.98 8.48 -11.98
C GLY A 160 16.93 7.87 -12.88
N ARG A 161 16.92 6.54 -12.94
CA ARG A 161 15.92 5.72 -13.62
C ARG A 161 15.27 4.79 -12.62
N GLN A 162 13.95 4.59 -12.72
CA GLN A 162 13.25 3.67 -11.83
C GLN A 162 13.64 2.22 -12.10
N ARG A 163 13.68 1.41 -11.06
CA ARG A 163 13.73 -0.03 -11.20
C ARG A 163 12.47 -0.52 -11.92
N TYR A 164 12.65 -1.40 -12.89
CA TYR A 164 11.57 -2.06 -13.60
C TYR A 164 11.82 -3.56 -13.56
N PHE A 165 11.12 -4.28 -12.72
CA PHE A 165 11.32 -5.67 -12.40
C PHE A 165 12.79 -6.06 -12.10
N TRP A 166 12.95 -7.24 -11.66
CA TRP A 166 14.15 -7.98 -11.63
C TRP A 166 14.32 -8.64 -13.00
N ALA A 167 14.84 -7.94 -13.96
CA ALA A 167 15.21 -8.50 -15.24
C ALA A 167 16.55 -9.22 -15.06
N PRO A 168 16.57 -10.55 -14.88
CA PRO A 168 17.82 -11.25 -14.99
C PRO A 168 18.27 -11.09 -16.41
N TYR A 169 19.26 -10.26 -16.60
CA TYR A 169 20.27 -10.29 -17.61
C TYR A 169 19.87 -10.53 -19.07
N ASN A 170 18.75 -11.09 -19.41
CA ASN A 170 18.58 -11.68 -20.69
C ASN A 170 17.30 -11.31 -21.35
N GLU A 171 17.47 -10.75 -22.52
CA GLU A 171 16.66 -11.14 -23.66
C GLU A 171 15.22 -10.68 -23.67
N ARG A 172 14.84 -9.74 -22.84
CA ARG A 172 13.55 -9.09 -23.04
C ARG A 172 13.75 -7.68 -23.54
N GLU A 173 13.17 -7.37 -24.67
CA GLU A 173 13.10 -6.06 -25.31
C GLU A 173 12.73 -4.91 -24.35
N PHE A 174 12.16 -5.25 -23.21
CA PHE A 174 11.74 -4.32 -22.14
C PHE A 174 12.84 -3.99 -21.11
N ALA A 175 13.97 -4.67 -21.14
CA ALA A 175 15.09 -4.48 -20.20
C ALA A 175 16.13 -3.51 -20.71
N THR A 176 15.95 -2.94 -21.91
CA THR A 176 16.87 -1.95 -22.43
C THR A 176 16.77 -0.66 -21.62
N ASP A 177 17.88 -0.02 -21.38
CA ASP A 177 17.95 1.28 -20.69
C ASP A 177 17.05 2.35 -21.34
N ASP A 178 16.67 2.16 -22.57
CA ASP A 178 15.86 3.08 -23.36
C ASP A 178 14.35 3.00 -23.06
N TYR A 179 13.85 1.88 -22.49
CA TYR A 179 12.43 1.74 -22.15
C TYR A 179 12.03 2.60 -20.94
N ARG A 180 12.92 2.77 -19.96
CA ARG A 180 12.64 3.52 -18.74
C ARG A 180 13.03 4.98 -18.88
N GLY A 181 12.09 5.89 -18.63
CA GLY A 181 12.37 7.31 -18.60
C GLY A 181 13.36 7.71 -17.48
N ILE A 182 14.08 8.79 -17.70
CA ILE A 182 14.90 9.44 -16.67
C ILE A 182 13.99 10.29 -15.82
N VAL A 183 14.06 10.11 -14.50
CA VAL A 183 13.35 10.93 -13.51
C VAL A 183 14.33 11.85 -12.80
N ARG A 184 13.98 13.10 -12.70
CA ARG A 184 14.76 14.14 -12.02
C ARG A 184 13.82 15.06 -11.24
N GLY A 185 14.23 15.47 -10.05
CA GLY A 185 13.39 16.29 -9.19
C GLY A 185 14.17 17.09 -8.19
N VAL A 186 13.54 18.15 -7.72
CA VAL A 186 14.01 18.98 -6.62
C VAL A 186 12.86 19.21 -5.65
N ASP A 187 13.19 19.26 -4.37
CA ASP A 187 12.27 19.53 -3.28
C ASP A 187 12.90 20.49 -2.29
N GLY A 188 12.12 21.43 -1.78
CA GLY A 188 12.53 22.35 -0.75
C GLY A 188 11.51 22.38 0.37
N GLU A 189 12.00 22.38 1.60
CA GLU A 189 11.18 22.50 2.81
C GLU A 189 11.76 23.53 3.74
N TRP A 190 10.91 24.40 4.27
CA TRP A 190 11.26 25.50 5.16
C TRP A 190 10.40 25.49 6.42
N ASP A 191 10.99 25.10 7.54
CA ASP A 191 10.43 25.25 8.88
C ASP A 191 10.72 26.67 9.40
N LEU A 192 9.69 27.51 9.40
CA LEU A 192 9.81 28.90 9.80
C LEU A 192 10.18 29.07 11.28
N ASN A 193 9.70 28.15 12.12
CA ASN A 193 9.96 28.20 13.54
C ASN A 193 11.42 27.92 13.90
N GLN A 194 12.09 27.08 13.11
CA GLN A 194 13.51 26.84 13.31
C GLN A 194 14.40 27.93 12.72
N SER A 195 13.95 28.60 11.65
CA SER A 195 14.74 29.62 10.94
C SER A 195 14.57 31.02 11.49
N ILE A 196 13.40 31.35 12.03
CA ILE A 196 13.04 32.71 12.48
C ILE A 196 13.04 32.76 14.01
N PRO A 197 14.04 33.40 14.65
CA PRO A 197 14.16 33.41 16.12
C PRO A 197 12.89 33.87 16.85
N ALA A 198 12.17 34.85 16.30
CA ALA A 198 10.92 35.37 16.89
C ALA A 198 9.78 34.33 16.90
N MET A 199 9.89 33.26 16.12
CA MET A 199 8.88 32.19 16.03
C MET A 199 9.28 30.92 16.80
N ASN A 200 10.50 30.81 17.32
CA ASN A 200 10.99 29.56 17.96
C ASN A 200 10.09 29.11 19.11
N GLU A 201 9.64 30.02 19.97
CA GLU A 201 8.79 29.74 21.13
C GLU A 201 7.28 29.92 20.85
N SER A 202 6.92 30.29 19.62
CA SER A 202 5.52 30.49 19.23
C SER A 202 4.73 29.15 19.33
N GLU A 203 3.50 29.22 19.85
CA GLU A 203 2.55 28.12 19.76
C GLU A 203 2.11 27.84 18.30
N PHE A 204 2.21 28.85 17.43
CA PHE A 204 1.97 28.70 16.01
C PHE A 204 3.21 28.15 15.33
N LYS A 205 3.08 26.95 14.71
CA LYS A 205 4.12 26.31 13.91
C LYS A 205 3.72 26.34 12.45
N MET A 206 4.70 26.58 11.56
CA MET A 206 4.46 26.64 10.12
C MET A 206 5.65 26.10 9.34
N THR A 207 5.37 25.18 8.41
CA THR A 207 6.32 24.66 7.43
C THR A 207 5.77 24.89 6.04
N LEU A 208 6.60 25.44 5.16
CA LEU A 208 6.32 25.61 3.72
C LEU A 208 7.15 24.62 2.92
N GLY A 209 6.61 24.13 1.81
CA GLY A 209 7.36 23.27 0.92
C GLY A 209 6.97 23.44 -0.53
N GLY A 210 7.91 23.12 -1.41
CA GLY A 210 7.70 23.14 -2.85
C GLY A 210 8.54 22.10 -3.55
N SER A 211 7.96 21.47 -4.57
CA SER A 211 8.58 20.35 -5.30
C SER A 211 8.41 20.58 -6.80
N PHE A 212 9.41 20.15 -7.56
CA PHE A 212 9.30 20.01 -9.00
C PHE A 212 9.94 18.69 -9.44
N VAL A 213 9.22 17.91 -10.24
CA VAL A 213 9.70 16.63 -10.79
C VAL A 213 9.45 16.60 -12.28
N SER A 214 10.38 16.06 -13.03
CA SER A 214 10.19 15.86 -14.47
C SER A 214 10.70 14.49 -14.88
N LYS A 215 10.01 13.90 -15.83
CA LYS A 215 10.49 12.73 -16.58
C LYS A 215 11.00 13.15 -17.95
N LYS A 216 11.98 12.41 -18.46
CA LYS A 216 12.36 12.40 -19.87
C LYS A 216 12.15 10.98 -20.40
N GLN A 217 11.27 10.81 -21.37
CA GLN A 217 10.97 9.54 -22.03
C GLN A 217 11.22 9.66 -23.53
N TYR A 218 11.36 8.52 -24.21
CA TYR A 218 11.50 8.51 -25.68
C TYR A 218 10.14 8.29 -26.32
N ASP A 219 9.82 9.08 -27.33
CA ASP A 219 8.63 8.88 -28.15
C ASP A 219 8.88 7.72 -29.14
N GLN A 220 8.12 6.65 -28.99
CA GLN A 220 8.10 5.50 -29.91
C GLN A 220 6.70 5.27 -30.48
N SER A 221 5.76 6.20 -30.25
CA SER A 221 4.41 6.09 -30.75
C SER A 221 4.31 6.50 -32.22
N LEU A 222 3.67 5.66 -33.03
CA LEU A 222 3.36 5.96 -34.42
C LEU A 222 2.03 6.73 -34.57
N PHE A 223 1.23 6.83 -33.51
CA PHE A 223 -0.15 7.32 -33.57
C PHE A 223 -0.39 8.60 -32.76
N TYR A 224 0.41 8.81 -31.71
CA TYR A 224 0.23 9.91 -30.76
C TYR A 224 1.53 10.68 -30.59
N TYR A 225 1.45 11.99 -30.53
CA TYR A 225 2.59 12.81 -30.11
C TYR A 225 2.80 12.63 -28.60
N ILE A 226 3.90 12.01 -28.21
CA ILE A 226 4.27 11.81 -26.81
C ILE A 226 5.31 12.84 -26.41
N PRO A 227 5.01 13.77 -25.47
CA PRO A 227 6.01 14.73 -25.00
C PRO A 227 7.24 14.02 -24.43
N GLU A 228 8.41 14.36 -24.95
CA GLU A 228 9.68 13.79 -24.47
C GLU A 228 9.92 14.16 -22.99
N ASN A 229 9.55 15.38 -22.60
CA ASN A 229 9.69 15.87 -21.24
C ASN A 229 8.31 16.25 -20.67
N VAL A 230 7.99 15.71 -19.49
CA VAL A 230 6.78 16.05 -18.74
C VAL A 230 7.19 16.48 -17.34
N GLY A 231 6.65 17.60 -16.88
CA GLY A 231 6.90 18.16 -15.56
C GLY A 231 5.66 18.17 -14.68
N ALA A 232 5.89 18.01 -13.37
CA ALA A 232 4.89 18.17 -12.32
C ALA A 232 5.48 19.02 -11.18
N ALA A 233 4.69 19.93 -10.63
CA ALA A 233 5.07 20.77 -9.50
C ALA A 233 4.06 20.63 -8.38
N ALA A 234 4.51 20.82 -7.13
CA ALA A 234 3.63 20.84 -5.96
C ALA A 234 4.05 21.95 -4.99
N GLY A 235 3.06 22.52 -4.31
CA GLY A 235 3.26 23.43 -3.18
C GLY A 235 2.49 22.92 -1.96
N ARG A 236 3.10 23.03 -0.78
CA ARG A 236 2.52 22.54 0.48
C ARG A 236 2.67 23.52 1.64
N VAL A 237 1.70 23.49 2.52
CA VAL A 237 1.67 24.26 3.77
C VAL A 237 1.23 23.34 4.89
N ASN A 238 2.02 23.28 5.96
CA ASN A 238 1.66 22.61 7.20
C ASN A 238 1.66 23.66 8.33
N MET A 239 0.57 23.72 9.09
CA MET A 239 0.39 24.65 10.19
C MET A 239 -0.15 23.94 11.41
N SER A 240 0.26 24.38 12.60
CA SER A 240 -0.39 23.97 13.83
C SER A 240 -0.47 25.12 14.82
N TYR A 241 -1.57 25.17 15.59
CA TYR A 241 -1.78 26.12 16.65
C TYR A 241 -2.56 25.47 17.80
N GLY A 242 -1.93 25.40 18.96
CA GLY A 242 -2.52 24.76 20.12
C GLY A 242 -2.92 23.31 19.84
N ARG A 243 -4.22 23.05 19.72
CA ARG A 243 -4.80 21.71 19.49
C ARG A 243 -5.16 21.41 18.04
N PHE A 244 -5.02 22.38 17.16
CA PHE A 244 -5.35 22.25 15.75
C PHE A 244 -4.09 22.04 14.91
N ALA A 245 -4.19 21.16 13.92
CA ALA A 245 -3.20 21.08 12.87
C ALA A 245 -3.91 21.05 11.51
N PHE A 246 -3.36 21.79 10.56
CA PHE A 246 -3.82 21.86 9.17
C PHE A 246 -2.67 21.57 8.24
N SER A 247 -2.91 20.74 7.23
CA SER A 247 -1.95 20.45 6.19
C SER A 247 -2.66 20.49 4.84
N THR A 248 -2.01 21.06 3.83
CA THR A 248 -2.52 21.07 2.46
C THR A 248 -1.39 20.99 1.47
N GLU A 249 -1.59 20.24 0.39
CA GLU A 249 -0.68 20.14 -0.75
C GLU A 249 -1.50 20.17 -2.04
N TYR A 250 -1.08 21.03 -2.97
CA TYR A 250 -1.62 21.09 -4.32
C TYR A 250 -0.53 20.76 -5.33
N ALA A 251 -0.85 19.88 -6.28
CA ALA A 251 0.05 19.47 -7.35
C ALA A 251 -0.60 19.72 -8.72
N TYR A 252 0.24 20.11 -9.66
CA TYR A 252 -0.11 20.33 -11.07
C TYR A 252 0.89 19.60 -11.95
N LYS A 253 0.40 18.88 -12.97
CA LYS A 253 1.19 18.16 -13.97
C LYS A 253 0.77 18.66 -15.36
N ILE A 254 1.74 19.00 -16.20
CA ILE A 254 1.47 19.30 -17.63
C ILE A 254 0.91 18.05 -18.32
N ASN A 255 0.38 18.21 -19.53
CA ASN A 255 -0.20 17.12 -20.30
C ASN A 255 0.78 15.93 -20.44
N ASP A 256 0.30 14.73 -20.20
CA ASP A 256 1.04 13.48 -20.21
C ASP A 256 0.21 12.35 -20.81
N PRO A 257 0.02 12.34 -22.15
CA PRO A 257 -0.74 11.29 -22.80
C PRO A 257 -0.08 9.93 -22.58
N SER A 258 -0.85 8.97 -22.08
CA SER A 258 -0.34 7.65 -21.69
C SER A 258 -1.44 6.57 -21.80
N ALA A 259 -1.04 5.31 -21.72
CA ALA A 259 -1.98 4.18 -21.75
C ALA A 259 -3.01 4.24 -20.60
N ILE A 260 -2.62 4.75 -19.44
CA ILE A 260 -3.48 4.86 -18.25
C ILE A 260 -4.56 5.94 -18.38
N ASN A 261 -4.30 7.02 -19.14
CA ASN A 261 -5.28 8.10 -19.29
C ASN A 261 -5.89 8.14 -20.70
N ASN A 262 -5.88 7.02 -21.41
CA ASN A 262 -6.45 6.91 -22.75
C ASN A 262 -5.81 7.85 -23.79
N PHE A 263 -4.52 8.18 -23.63
CA PHE A 263 -3.74 9.07 -24.51
C PHE A 263 -4.38 10.44 -24.75
N ILE A 264 -5.03 11.02 -23.73
CA ILE A 264 -5.55 12.39 -23.78
C ILE A 264 -4.47 13.40 -23.41
N TYR A 265 -4.55 14.60 -24.02
CA TYR A 265 -3.59 15.71 -23.81
C TYR A 265 -4.06 16.68 -22.72
N LYS A 266 -4.68 16.16 -21.68
CA LYS A 266 -5.16 16.94 -20.53
C LYS A 266 -4.05 17.07 -19.48
N GLU A 267 -3.96 18.22 -18.84
CA GLU A 267 -3.13 18.44 -17.64
C GLU A 267 -3.71 17.67 -16.43
N GLY A 268 -2.84 17.41 -15.46
CA GLY A 268 -3.19 16.74 -14.22
C GLY A 268 -3.21 17.70 -13.02
N GLN A 269 -4.14 17.48 -12.09
CA GLN A 269 -4.24 18.25 -10.85
C GLN A 269 -4.54 17.33 -9.67
N ALA A 270 -3.92 17.60 -8.51
CA ALA A 270 -4.28 16.95 -7.26
C ALA A 270 -4.27 17.96 -6.12
N LEU A 271 -5.27 17.88 -5.26
CA LEU A 271 -5.33 18.58 -3.98
C LEU A 271 -5.54 17.57 -2.86
N MET A 272 -4.78 17.68 -1.80
CA MET A 272 -4.97 16.92 -0.58
C MET A 272 -4.90 17.87 0.62
N SER A 273 -5.92 17.85 1.49
CA SER A 273 -5.97 18.69 2.68
C SER A 273 -6.46 17.91 3.89
N SER A 274 -5.90 18.21 5.05
CA SER A 274 -6.26 17.59 6.32
C SER A 274 -6.37 18.67 7.41
N LEU A 275 -7.43 18.59 8.21
CA LEU A 275 -7.61 19.37 9.42
C LEU A 275 -7.80 18.42 10.59
N SER A 276 -7.01 18.58 11.63
CA SER A 276 -7.12 17.77 12.83
C SER A 276 -7.25 18.62 14.09
N TYR A 277 -8.02 18.08 15.05
CA TYR A 277 -8.12 18.57 16.41
C TYR A 277 -7.78 17.46 17.37
N SER A 278 -6.89 17.72 18.33
CA SER A 278 -6.45 16.73 19.30
C SER A 278 -6.41 17.29 20.71
N GLN A 279 -7.09 16.62 21.62
CA GLN A 279 -6.97 16.82 23.07
C GLN A 279 -7.02 15.48 23.81
N LYS A 280 -6.70 15.50 25.09
CA LYS A 280 -6.75 14.27 25.89
C LYS A 280 -8.13 13.58 25.81
N GLY A 281 -8.16 12.39 25.23
CA GLY A 281 -9.36 11.58 25.08
C GLY A 281 -10.25 11.93 23.89
N LEU A 282 -9.93 12.93 23.07
CA LEU A 282 -10.66 13.26 21.86
C LEU A 282 -9.70 13.61 20.72
N GLY A 283 -9.83 12.92 19.61
CA GLY A 283 -9.20 13.23 18.33
C GLY A 283 -10.26 13.34 17.24
N VAL A 284 -10.16 14.37 16.41
CA VAL A 284 -11.03 14.57 15.25
C VAL A 284 -10.16 14.87 14.04
N VAL A 285 -10.43 14.22 12.91
CA VAL A 285 -9.72 14.43 11.65
C VAL A 285 -10.73 14.58 10.53
N LEU A 286 -10.54 15.60 9.70
CA LEU A 286 -11.23 15.78 8.44
C LEU A 286 -10.18 15.81 7.33
N GLN A 287 -10.36 14.97 6.31
CA GLN A 287 -9.50 14.94 5.13
C GLN A 287 -10.34 15.08 3.87
N VAL A 288 -9.80 15.79 2.90
CA VAL A 288 -10.38 15.92 1.56
C VAL A 288 -9.31 15.76 0.51
N LYS A 289 -9.67 15.15 -0.60
CA LYS A 289 -8.79 14.95 -1.75
C LYS A 289 -9.57 15.14 -3.04
N ARG A 290 -8.92 15.77 -4.02
CA ARG A 290 -9.34 15.75 -5.43
C ARG A 290 -8.16 15.31 -6.28
N THR A 291 -8.41 14.44 -7.23
CA THR A 291 -7.44 14.11 -8.29
C THR A 291 -8.13 14.19 -9.64
N ASP A 292 -7.40 14.61 -10.65
CA ASP A 292 -7.85 14.72 -12.02
C ASP A 292 -6.65 14.52 -12.94
N ASN A 293 -6.64 13.45 -13.72
CA ASN A 293 -5.59 13.06 -14.66
C ASN A 293 -4.16 13.10 -14.08
N MET A 294 -3.98 12.63 -12.83
CA MET A 294 -2.73 12.80 -12.08
C MET A 294 -1.85 11.55 -12.06
N SER A 295 -2.18 10.49 -12.80
CA SER A 295 -1.24 9.38 -13.01
C SER A 295 0.04 9.89 -13.65
N PHE A 296 1.21 9.60 -13.04
CA PHE A 296 2.50 10.07 -13.50
C PHE A 296 3.50 8.92 -13.49
N LYS A 297 3.85 8.43 -14.68
CA LYS A 297 4.73 7.27 -14.89
C LYS A 297 5.95 7.64 -15.70
N SER A 298 7.08 6.99 -15.46
CA SER A 298 8.31 7.27 -16.21
C SER A 298 8.28 6.77 -17.66
N GLN A 299 7.27 5.94 -18.00
CA GLN A 299 7.03 5.49 -19.38
C GLN A 299 5.53 5.52 -19.70
N TYR A 300 5.17 6.08 -20.84
CA TYR A 300 3.79 6.32 -21.27
C TYR A 300 2.97 5.04 -21.55
N THR A 301 3.62 3.90 -21.79
CA THR A 301 2.96 2.60 -22.01
C THR A 301 2.80 1.78 -20.74
N ALA A 302 3.37 2.22 -19.61
CA ALA A 302 3.29 1.50 -18.35
C ALA A 302 1.85 1.44 -17.82
N LEU A 303 1.45 0.27 -17.34
CA LEU A 303 0.10 -0.02 -16.85
C LEU A 303 0.12 -0.27 -15.34
N GLN A 304 -1.04 -0.33 -14.72
CA GLN A 304 -1.22 -0.63 -13.29
C GLN A 304 -0.28 0.23 -12.41
N ASN A 305 0.52 -0.41 -11.54
CA ASN A 305 1.47 0.26 -10.64
C ASN A 305 2.90 0.29 -11.19
N ASP A 306 3.10 -0.05 -12.47
CA ASP A 306 4.43 -0.06 -13.07
C ASP A 306 4.96 1.35 -13.28
N LEU A 307 6.22 1.57 -12.91
CA LEU A 307 6.95 2.82 -13.18
C LEU A 307 6.23 4.08 -12.67
N ASP A 308 5.45 3.99 -11.60
CA ASP A 308 4.85 5.16 -10.96
C ASP A 308 5.94 6.06 -10.38
N ILE A 309 5.94 7.33 -10.79
CA ILE A 309 6.80 8.39 -10.23
C ILE A 309 6.17 8.95 -8.97
N ASN A 310 4.85 9.13 -8.99
CA ASN A 310 4.08 9.67 -7.88
C ASN A 310 3.25 8.60 -7.18
N PHE A 311 2.72 8.97 -6.03
CA PHE A 311 1.76 8.18 -5.26
C PHE A 311 0.69 9.11 -4.72
N ILE A 312 -0.58 8.76 -4.92
CA ILE A 312 -1.71 9.51 -4.39
C ILE A 312 -2.37 8.64 -3.32
N PRO A 313 -2.21 8.98 -2.02
CA PRO A 313 -2.74 8.16 -0.95
C PRO A 313 -4.27 8.04 -1.04
N PRO A 314 -4.85 6.85 -0.81
CA PRO A 314 -6.28 6.73 -0.62
C PRO A 314 -6.72 7.46 0.65
N ILE A 315 -7.90 8.09 0.62
CA ILE A 315 -8.55 8.65 1.81
C ILE A 315 -9.70 7.73 2.18
N ASN A 316 -9.41 6.75 3.04
CA ASN A 316 -10.38 5.79 3.58
C ASN A 316 -9.85 5.18 4.88
N TYR A 317 -10.73 4.57 5.64
CA TYR A 317 -10.33 3.74 6.77
C TYR A 317 -9.78 2.40 6.26
N THR A 318 -8.62 1.98 6.75
CA THR A 318 -8.02 0.70 6.38
C THR A 318 -8.43 -0.36 7.38
N HIS A 319 -9.20 -1.34 6.92
CA HIS A 319 -9.60 -2.49 7.73
C HIS A 319 -8.54 -3.59 7.67
N THR A 320 -8.24 -4.20 8.82
CA THR A 320 -7.29 -5.31 8.96
C THR A 320 -7.97 -6.66 9.19
N HIS A 321 -9.29 -6.66 9.39
CA HIS A 321 -10.09 -7.86 9.62
C HIS A 321 -10.50 -8.53 8.31
N SER A 322 -10.68 -9.85 8.33
CA SER A 322 -10.80 -10.70 7.12
C SER A 322 -11.92 -10.25 6.17
N LEU A 323 -13.15 -10.04 6.65
CA LEU A 323 -14.26 -9.71 5.76
C LEU A 323 -14.23 -8.26 5.27
N PRO A 324 -14.00 -7.23 6.11
CA PRO A 324 -13.89 -5.86 5.62
C PRO A 324 -12.74 -5.63 4.65
N SER A 325 -11.62 -6.33 4.82
CA SER A 325 -10.45 -6.19 3.94
C SER A 325 -10.66 -6.77 2.54
N MET A 326 -11.74 -7.52 2.29
CA MET A 326 -12.09 -7.99 0.94
C MET A 326 -12.40 -6.85 -0.03
N TYR A 327 -12.79 -5.69 0.46
CA TYR A 327 -13.22 -4.53 -0.32
C TYR A 327 -12.38 -3.29 0.00
N THR A 328 -11.07 -3.42 -0.16
CA THR A 328 -10.11 -2.32 0.11
C THR A 328 -10.09 -1.34 -1.06
N TYR A 329 -10.29 -0.06 -0.76
CA TYR A 329 -10.28 1.00 -1.77
C TYR A 329 -8.86 1.36 -2.20
N SER A 330 -8.63 1.49 -3.50
CA SER A 330 -7.44 2.07 -4.11
C SER A 330 -7.79 3.36 -4.86
N THR A 331 -6.90 4.36 -4.79
CA THR A 331 -7.08 5.66 -5.45
C THR A 331 -7.27 5.51 -6.95
N GLN A 332 -8.22 6.30 -7.51
CA GLN A 332 -8.41 6.48 -8.95
C GLN A 332 -7.67 7.76 -9.40
N PRO A 333 -6.39 7.66 -9.84
CA PRO A 333 -5.54 8.84 -10.04
C PRO A 333 -6.02 9.74 -11.19
N ASN A 334 -6.85 9.21 -12.08
CA ASN A 334 -7.37 9.93 -13.25
C ASN A 334 -8.72 10.61 -13.02
N GLY A 335 -9.26 10.52 -11.80
CA GLY A 335 -10.46 11.27 -11.43
C GLY A 335 -11.14 10.71 -10.20
N GLU A 336 -11.03 11.40 -9.08
CA GLU A 336 -11.84 11.15 -7.89
C GLU A 336 -11.92 12.38 -6.98
N MET A 337 -12.99 12.47 -6.23
CA MET A 337 -13.13 13.34 -5.07
C MET A 337 -13.43 12.50 -3.84
N ALA A 338 -12.58 12.64 -2.82
CA ALA A 338 -12.68 11.86 -1.59
C ALA A 338 -12.79 12.78 -0.37
N ALA A 339 -13.59 12.36 0.60
CA ALA A 339 -13.68 12.99 1.91
C ALA A 339 -13.73 11.92 3.01
N GLN A 340 -13.02 12.18 4.11
CA GLN A 340 -13.05 11.33 5.30
C GLN A 340 -13.21 12.20 6.54
N PHE A 341 -14.08 11.77 7.43
CA PHE A 341 -14.26 12.32 8.76
C PHE A 341 -14.08 11.21 9.79
N GLN A 342 -13.19 11.42 10.76
CA GLN A 342 -12.90 10.47 11.82
C GLN A 342 -12.96 11.13 13.17
N VAL A 343 -13.61 10.47 14.13
CA VAL A 343 -13.65 10.87 15.54
C VAL A 343 -13.23 9.69 16.40
N ASN A 344 -12.26 9.90 17.26
CA ASN A 344 -11.85 8.97 18.31
C ASN A 344 -12.13 9.61 19.67
N TYR A 345 -12.92 8.96 20.51
CA TYR A 345 -13.26 9.45 21.82
C TYR A 345 -13.05 8.38 22.90
N THR A 346 -12.37 8.76 23.97
CA THR A 346 -12.19 7.90 25.13
C THR A 346 -13.10 8.36 26.26
N ILE A 347 -14.14 7.59 26.55
CA ILE A 347 -15.00 7.80 27.71
C ILE A 347 -14.14 7.61 28.98
N PRO A 348 -14.10 8.62 29.87
CA PRO A 348 -13.22 8.59 31.04
C PRO A 348 -13.50 7.41 31.98
N LYS A 349 -12.44 6.93 32.64
CA LYS A 349 -12.53 5.96 33.72
C LYS A 349 -13.39 6.50 34.86
N GLY A 350 -14.09 5.60 35.56
CA GLY A 350 -14.96 5.93 36.71
C GLY A 350 -16.36 6.41 36.33
N THR A 351 -16.67 6.57 35.03
CA THR A 351 -18.04 6.87 34.55
C THR A 351 -18.83 5.58 34.31
N VAL A 352 -20.16 5.68 34.22
CA VAL A 352 -21.05 4.51 33.96
C VAL A 352 -20.64 3.75 32.71
N LEU A 353 -20.39 4.46 31.58
CA LEU A 353 -20.00 3.83 30.32
C LEU A 353 -18.49 3.56 30.23
N GLY A 354 -17.65 4.33 30.91
CA GLY A 354 -16.21 4.16 30.94
C GLY A 354 -15.74 3.01 31.82
N GLY A 355 -16.45 2.75 32.91
CA GLY A 355 -16.07 1.72 33.88
C GLY A 355 -14.67 1.95 34.48
N LYS A 356 -14.01 0.88 34.94
CA LYS A 356 -12.69 0.95 35.60
C LYS A 356 -11.55 1.36 34.64
N TYR A 357 -11.67 1.04 33.34
CA TYR A 357 -10.56 1.16 32.39
C TYR A 357 -10.76 2.23 31.33
N GLY A 358 -11.95 2.81 31.23
CA GLY A 358 -12.38 3.66 30.11
C GLY A 358 -12.95 2.82 28.96
N THR A 359 -13.60 3.48 28.01
CA THR A 359 -14.10 2.87 26.77
C THR A 359 -13.68 3.76 25.62
N LYS A 360 -13.05 3.20 24.58
CA LYS A 360 -12.73 3.94 23.37
C LYS A 360 -13.85 3.75 22.36
N LEU A 361 -14.22 4.84 21.72
CA LEU A 361 -15.18 4.88 20.63
C LEU A 361 -14.48 5.48 19.41
N SER A 362 -14.68 4.86 18.25
CA SER A 362 -14.20 5.38 16.98
C SER A 362 -15.35 5.44 16.00
N LEU A 363 -15.51 6.56 15.33
CA LEU A 363 -16.43 6.74 14.20
C LEU A 363 -15.61 7.18 13.01
N ASN A 364 -15.80 6.51 11.88
CA ASN A 364 -15.23 6.92 10.61
C ASN A 364 -16.32 6.98 9.54
N MET A 365 -16.22 7.99 8.67
CA MET A 365 -17.07 8.17 7.50
C MET A 365 -16.16 8.55 6.34
N SER A 366 -16.01 7.66 5.36
CA SER A 366 -15.24 7.88 4.14
C SER A 366 -16.17 7.78 2.94
N GLN A 367 -16.04 8.68 1.98
CA GLN A 367 -16.76 8.64 0.72
C GLN A 367 -15.87 9.10 -0.42
N VAL A 368 -15.96 8.39 -1.55
CA VAL A 368 -15.26 8.71 -2.79
C VAL A 368 -16.25 8.68 -3.94
N ASN A 369 -16.22 9.72 -4.74
CA ASN A 369 -17.03 9.88 -5.95
C ASN A 369 -16.11 10.20 -7.14
N ASP A 370 -16.62 9.99 -8.34
CA ASP A 370 -16.01 10.51 -9.57
C ASP A 370 -16.02 12.06 -9.59
N ILE A 371 -15.18 12.64 -10.42
CA ILE A 371 -15.26 14.06 -10.81
C ILE A 371 -16.30 14.23 -11.91
N VAL A 372 -16.84 15.44 -12.02
CA VAL A 372 -17.68 15.80 -13.18
C VAL A 372 -16.79 16.04 -14.39
N ARG A 373 -17.10 15.37 -15.50
CA ARG A 373 -16.43 15.55 -16.80
C ARG A 373 -17.41 16.07 -17.81
N ASP A 374 -17.07 17.21 -18.43
CA ASP A 374 -17.85 17.84 -19.49
C ASP A 374 -17.17 17.65 -20.84
N SER A 375 -18.01 17.52 -21.87
CA SER A 375 -17.55 17.48 -23.26
C SER A 375 -16.90 18.81 -23.65
N ILE A 376 -15.88 18.74 -24.47
CA ILE A 376 -15.18 19.92 -25.02
C ILE A 376 -15.18 19.90 -26.54
N MET A 377 -15.04 21.06 -27.15
CA MET A 377 -14.79 21.17 -28.59
C MET A 377 -13.30 20.94 -28.87
N ASP A 378 -12.98 19.95 -29.67
CA ASP A 378 -11.63 19.66 -30.12
C ASP A 378 -11.65 19.37 -31.62
N HIS A 379 -10.86 20.14 -32.42
CA HIS A 379 -10.84 20.04 -33.88
C HIS A 379 -12.22 20.04 -34.54
N GLY A 380 -13.15 20.86 -34.02
CA GLY A 380 -14.51 20.99 -34.53
C GLY A 380 -15.47 19.84 -34.18
N GLN A 381 -15.09 18.92 -33.29
CA GLN A 381 -15.92 17.83 -32.77
C GLN A 381 -16.12 17.97 -31.26
N MET A 382 -17.32 17.64 -30.81
CA MET A 382 -17.59 17.50 -29.38
C MET A 382 -17.01 16.16 -28.90
N VAL A 383 -16.12 16.20 -27.93
CA VAL A 383 -15.41 15.02 -27.43
C VAL A 383 -15.42 14.95 -25.90
N ILE A 384 -15.39 13.74 -25.37
CA ILE A 384 -15.18 13.45 -23.96
C ILE A 384 -14.28 12.22 -23.85
N ASN A 385 -13.16 12.36 -23.15
CA ASN A 385 -12.18 11.30 -22.89
C ASN A 385 -11.77 10.48 -24.13
N LYS A 386 -11.77 11.11 -25.31
CA LYS A 386 -11.41 10.48 -26.58
C LYS A 386 -9.91 10.50 -26.81
N LYS A 387 -9.33 9.37 -27.24
CA LYS A 387 -7.90 9.22 -27.57
C LYS A 387 -7.41 10.29 -28.54
N GLY A 388 -6.23 10.85 -28.27
CA GLY A 388 -5.60 11.83 -29.16
C GLY A 388 -6.23 13.23 -29.14
N THR A 389 -7.09 13.53 -28.15
CA THR A 389 -7.76 14.82 -27.98
C THR A 389 -7.37 15.49 -26.66
N LEU A 390 -7.87 16.71 -26.43
CA LEU A 390 -7.71 17.42 -25.14
C LEU A 390 -8.49 16.77 -23.98
N GLY A 391 -9.25 15.71 -24.27
CA GLY A 391 -9.93 14.87 -23.27
C GLY A 391 -11.28 15.40 -22.85
N TYR A 392 -11.36 16.22 -21.81
CA TYR A 392 -12.58 16.74 -21.18
C TYR A 392 -12.29 18.00 -20.35
N ALA A 393 -13.32 18.80 -20.08
CA ALA A 393 -13.28 19.81 -19.02
C ALA A 393 -13.75 19.24 -17.69
N SER A 394 -13.32 19.81 -16.60
CA SER A 394 -13.77 19.45 -15.26
C SER A 394 -13.74 20.66 -14.33
N ASP A 395 -14.84 20.90 -13.63
CA ASP A 395 -14.87 21.92 -12.58
C ASP A 395 -14.19 21.42 -11.31
N PHE A 396 -13.37 22.28 -10.71
CA PHE A 396 -12.50 21.88 -9.59
C PHE A 396 -13.28 21.39 -8.36
N PHE A 397 -14.45 21.95 -8.08
CA PHE A 397 -15.26 21.61 -6.90
C PHE A 397 -16.50 20.78 -7.22
N ALA A 398 -16.75 20.44 -8.48
CA ALA A 398 -17.89 19.64 -8.86
C ALA A 398 -17.68 18.17 -8.53
N VAL A 399 -18.64 17.58 -7.81
CA VAL A 399 -18.65 16.16 -7.41
C VAL A 399 -19.70 15.44 -8.23
N SER A 400 -19.33 14.35 -8.88
CA SER A 400 -20.26 13.51 -9.64
C SER A 400 -21.14 12.68 -8.69
N ASP A 401 -22.36 12.35 -9.15
CA ASP A 401 -23.23 11.41 -8.44
C ASP A 401 -22.72 9.95 -8.48
N HIS A 402 -21.78 9.64 -9.39
CA HIS A 402 -21.16 8.32 -9.48
C HIS A 402 -20.24 8.08 -8.28
N ARG A 403 -20.69 7.21 -7.39
CA ARG A 403 -19.96 6.85 -6.17
C ARG A 403 -19.08 5.65 -6.44
N PHE A 404 -17.78 5.77 -6.11
CA PHE A 404 -16.83 4.66 -6.15
C PHE A 404 -16.80 3.87 -4.84
N PHE A 405 -16.79 4.60 -3.72
CA PHE A 405 -16.61 3.98 -2.41
C PHE A 405 -17.35 4.77 -1.32
N ARG A 406 -17.85 4.05 -0.33
CA ARG A 406 -18.30 4.61 0.95
C ARG A 406 -18.08 3.59 2.06
N ASP A 407 -17.50 4.03 3.14
CA ASP A 407 -17.32 3.28 4.38
C ASP A 407 -17.78 4.15 5.54
N ILE A 408 -18.78 3.68 6.26
CA ILE A 408 -19.23 4.29 7.52
C ILE A 408 -19.10 3.22 8.56
N ASN A 409 -18.19 3.42 9.52
CA ASN A 409 -17.94 2.43 10.56
C ASN A 409 -17.93 3.05 11.96
N PHE A 410 -18.36 2.24 12.92
CA PHE A 410 -18.36 2.57 14.33
C PHE A 410 -17.76 1.42 15.12
N GLU A 411 -16.77 1.73 15.95
CA GLU A 411 -16.04 0.77 16.77
C GLU A 411 -16.12 1.12 18.25
N ILE A 412 -16.26 0.09 19.08
CA ILE A 412 -16.18 0.15 20.54
C ILE A 412 -15.04 -0.77 20.97
N ASP A 413 -14.01 -0.23 21.62
CA ASP A 413 -12.92 -0.97 22.25
C ASP A 413 -13.02 -0.84 23.77
N LYS A 414 -13.18 -1.95 24.46
CA LYS A 414 -13.43 -1.96 25.90
C LYS A 414 -12.66 -3.04 26.63
N LYS A 415 -11.83 -2.62 27.57
CA LYS A 415 -11.27 -3.49 28.58
C LYS A 415 -12.30 -3.65 29.73
N ILE A 416 -12.96 -4.81 29.80
CA ILE A 416 -14.00 -5.12 30.80
C ILE A 416 -13.37 -5.38 32.17
N SER A 417 -12.28 -6.20 32.17
CA SER A 417 -11.51 -6.52 33.39
C SER A 417 -10.02 -6.57 33.09
N LYS A 418 -9.19 -6.97 34.05
CA LYS A 418 -7.76 -7.21 33.81
C LYS A 418 -7.54 -8.36 32.83
N ASP A 419 -8.49 -9.27 32.71
CA ASP A 419 -8.37 -10.51 31.94
C ASP A 419 -9.22 -10.49 30.65
N TRP A 420 -10.28 -9.65 30.57
CA TRP A 420 -11.20 -9.57 29.45
C TRP A 420 -11.07 -8.26 28.67
N HIS A 421 -10.89 -8.36 27.36
CA HIS A 421 -10.91 -7.26 26.40
C HIS A 421 -11.86 -7.59 25.26
N VAL A 422 -12.67 -6.64 24.86
CA VAL A 422 -13.67 -6.79 23.79
C VAL A 422 -13.58 -5.61 22.83
N THR A 423 -13.54 -5.90 21.55
CA THR A 423 -13.71 -4.94 20.48
C THR A 423 -14.89 -5.35 19.61
N ALA A 424 -15.79 -4.42 19.34
CA ALA A 424 -16.92 -4.63 18.44
C ALA A 424 -16.98 -3.51 17.42
N GLN A 425 -17.27 -3.84 16.16
CA GLN A 425 -17.35 -2.88 15.07
C GLN A 425 -18.56 -3.19 14.18
N TYR A 426 -19.17 -2.14 13.68
CA TYR A 426 -20.17 -2.22 12.62
C TYR A 426 -19.75 -1.34 11.45
N ILE A 427 -19.90 -1.84 10.24
CA ILE A 427 -19.48 -1.19 9.00
C ILE A 427 -20.64 -1.22 8.01
N ASN A 428 -20.95 -0.09 7.38
CA ASN A 428 -21.80 0.01 6.20
C ASN A 428 -20.94 0.38 5.00
N LEU A 429 -20.84 -0.52 4.04
CA LEU A 429 -19.94 -0.46 2.90
C LEU A 429 -20.71 -0.28 1.59
N TYR A 430 -20.17 0.56 0.71
CA TYR A 430 -20.46 0.60 -0.72
C TYR A 430 -19.14 0.52 -1.48
N TYR A 431 -19.04 -0.37 -2.48
CA TYR A 431 -17.83 -0.63 -3.25
C TYR A 431 -18.17 -0.88 -4.70
N ASP A 432 -17.68 -0.03 -5.59
CA ASP A 432 -17.90 -0.12 -7.04
C ASP A 432 -16.81 -0.99 -7.68
N ILE A 433 -17.13 -2.26 -7.89
CA ILE A 433 -16.20 -3.25 -8.47
C ILE A 433 -15.79 -2.83 -9.90
N GLU A 434 -16.72 -2.30 -10.69
CA GLU A 434 -16.43 -1.89 -12.07
C GLU A 434 -15.31 -0.87 -12.12
N THR A 435 -15.40 0.18 -11.31
CA THR A 435 -14.38 1.24 -11.30
C THR A 435 -13.10 0.83 -10.58
N ILE A 436 -13.20 0.14 -9.44
CA ILE A 436 -12.05 -0.10 -8.57
C ILE A 436 -11.23 -1.33 -9.02
N GLU A 437 -11.90 -2.40 -9.45
CA GLU A 437 -11.24 -3.64 -9.89
C GLU A 437 -11.21 -3.79 -11.42
N GLY A 438 -11.92 -2.94 -12.18
CA GLY A 438 -11.94 -2.96 -13.64
C GLY A 438 -12.87 -4.02 -14.24
N HIS A 439 -13.86 -4.50 -13.50
CA HIS A 439 -14.83 -5.52 -13.95
C HIS A 439 -16.02 -4.85 -14.62
N ALA A 440 -15.95 -4.65 -15.93
CA ALA A 440 -16.94 -3.92 -16.69
C ALA A 440 -18.37 -4.50 -16.54
N GLY A 441 -19.33 -3.65 -16.17
CA GLY A 441 -20.73 -4.02 -15.97
C GLY A 441 -21.03 -4.71 -14.63
N ALA A 442 -20.05 -5.01 -13.79
CA ALA A 442 -20.27 -5.62 -12.49
C ALA A 442 -21.05 -4.68 -11.56
N PRO A 443 -22.13 -5.13 -10.92
CA PRO A 443 -22.89 -4.30 -10.01
C PRO A 443 -22.11 -4.01 -8.74
N PRO A 444 -22.26 -2.81 -8.14
CA PRO A 444 -21.55 -2.45 -6.92
C PRO A 444 -21.95 -3.34 -5.74
N VAL A 445 -21.01 -3.56 -4.82
CA VAL A 445 -21.27 -4.24 -3.55
C VAL A 445 -21.85 -3.25 -2.55
N GLN A 446 -22.94 -3.62 -1.91
CA GLN A 446 -23.50 -2.91 -0.77
C GLN A 446 -23.65 -3.88 0.38
N ALA A 447 -22.84 -3.72 1.41
CA ALA A 447 -22.79 -4.68 2.51
C ALA A 447 -22.85 -4.01 3.89
N ASN A 448 -23.39 -4.75 4.85
CA ASN A 448 -23.25 -4.47 6.27
C ASN A 448 -22.32 -5.52 6.85
N ILE A 449 -21.35 -5.10 7.67
CA ILE A 449 -20.40 -6.03 8.28
C ILE A 449 -20.41 -5.80 9.79
N GLY A 450 -20.58 -6.89 10.53
CA GLY A 450 -20.45 -6.94 11.98
C GLY A 450 -19.18 -7.66 12.38
N PHE A 451 -18.50 -7.16 13.39
CA PHE A 451 -17.25 -7.71 13.91
C PHE A 451 -17.28 -7.74 15.43
N LEU A 452 -16.81 -8.83 16.01
CA LEU A 452 -16.63 -9.00 17.45
C LEU A 452 -15.32 -9.74 17.71
N ASP A 453 -14.42 -9.11 18.46
CA ASP A 453 -13.19 -9.71 18.98
C ASP A 453 -13.24 -9.77 20.51
N VAL A 454 -12.94 -10.93 21.07
CA VAL A 454 -12.89 -11.15 22.50
C VAL A 454 -11.57 -11.82 22.87
N THR A 455 -10.76 -11.12 23.65
CA THR A 455 -9.53 -11.67 24.21
C THR A 455 -9.70 -11.96 25.69
N TYR A 456 -9.42 -13.20 26.10
CA TYR A 456 -9.39 -13.66 27.48
C TYR A 456 -7.98 -14.07 27.91
N LYS A 457 -7.45 -13.43 28.94
CA LYS A 457 -6.16 -13.80 29.56
C LYS A 457 -6.39 -14.87 30.61
N ILE A 458 -5.99 -16.10 30.33
CA ILE A 458 -6.06 -17.22 31.26
C ILE A 458 -5.10 -16.98 32.42
N ASN A 459 -3.90 -16.50 32.11
CA ASN A 459 -2.88 -16.10 33.07
C ASN A 459 -1.89 -15.11 32.42
N LYS A 460 -0.74 -14.82 33.09
CA LYS A 460 0.27 -13.87 32.58
C LYS A 460 0.91 -14.29 31.26
N ARG A 461 0.87 -15.59 30.92
CA ARG A 461 1.55 -16.14 29.74
C ARG A 461 0.60 -16.73 28.69
N GLN A 462 -0.67 -16.92 29.03
CA GLN A 462 -1.62 -17.62 28.17
C GLN A 462 -2.86 -16.77 27.94
N SER A 463 -3.28 -16.69 26.69
CA SER A 463 -4.52 -16.02 26.29
C SER A 463 -5.24 -16.79 25.19
N LEU A 464 -6.55 -16.67 25.21
CA LEU A 464 -7.44 -17.07 24.12
C LEU A 464 -8.01 -15.82 23.47
N ARG A 465 -8.02 -15.81 22.13
CA ARG A 465 -8.69 -14.80 21.33
C ARG A 465 -9.72 -15.50 20.46
N PHE A 466 -10.90 -14.97 20.46
CA PHE A 466 -12.03 -15.40 19.67
C PHE A 466 -12.53 -14.24 18.83
N GLU A 467 -12.60 -14.42 17.51
CA GLU A 467 -13.07 -13.41 16.58
C GLU A 467 -14.21 -13.96 15.74
N LEU A 468 -15.29 -13.19 15.62
CA LEU A 468 -16.44 -13.47 14.77
C LEU A 468 -16.70 -12.30 13.86
N GLN A 469 -16.98 -12.57 12.58
CA GLN A 469 -17.40 -11.57 11.63
C GLN A 469 -18.58 -12.11 10.80
N GLY A 470 -19.48 -11.22 10.43
CA GLY A 470 -20.54 -11.48 9.48
C GLY A 470 -20.61 -10.35 8.46
N LEU A 471 -20.73 -10.70 7.20
CA LEU A 471 -20.97 -9.76 6.11
C LEU A 471 -22.29 -10.14 5.46
N TRP A 472 -23.17 -9.16 5.34
CA TRP A 472 -24.47 -9.31 4.70
C TRP A 472 -24.56 -8.35 3.53
N GLU A 473 -24.53 -8.92 2.33
CA GLU A 473 -24.67 -8.16 1.08
C GLU A 473 -26.15 -7.91 0.80
N ARG A 474 -26.50 -6.69 0.41
CA ARG A 474 -27.84 -6.41 -0.12
C ARG A 474 -27.98 -7.10 -1.47
N GLU A 475 -29.15 -7.72 -1.70
CA GLU A 475 -29.45 -8.36 -2.98
C GLU A 475 -29.13 -7.41 -4.15
N VAL A 476 -28.36 -7.92 -5.08
CA VAL A 476 -28.16 -7.34 -6.40
C VAL A 476 -29.56 -7.16 -7.04
N LYS A 477 -29.79 -6.03 -7.71
CA LYS A 477 -31.09 -5.63 -8.30
C LYS A 477 -31.88 -6.85 -8.78
N LYS A 478 -33.13 -7.00 -8.31
CA LYS A 478 -34.11 -7.95 -8.89
C LYS A 478 -34.09 -7.84 -10.41
N GLY A 479 -33.68 -8.90 -11.11
CA GLY A 479 -33.60 -8.94 -12.57
C GLY A 479 -32.18 -8.95 -13.14
N TYR A 480 -31.12 -8.90 -12.31
CA TYR A 480 -29.78 -9.18 -12.80
C TYR A 480 -29.71 -10.68 -13.15
N VAL A 481 -29.56 -10.97 -14.43
CA VAL A 481 -29.40 -12.35 -14.92
C VAL A 481 -27.91 -12.64 -14.91
N TYR A 482 -27.53 -13.63 -14.10
CA TYR A 482 -26.21 -14.20 -14.07
C TYR A 482 -25.83 -14.75 -15.45
N ASP A 483 -24.78 -14.22 -16.06
CA ASP A 483 -24.15 -14.80 -17.26
C ASP A 483 -23.00 -15.72 -16.83
N GLU A 484 -22.96 -16.93 -17.38
CA GLU A 484 -21.92 -17.91 -17.07
C GLU A 484 -20.52 -17.45 -17.48
N SER A 485 -20.43 -16.52 -18.47
CA SER A 485 -19.17 -15.87 -18.87
C SER A 485 -18.60 -14.91 -17.81
N GLU A 486 -19.46 -14.36 -16.92
CA GLU A 486 -19.12 -13.44 -15.84
C GLU A 486 -18.98 -14.15 -14.48
N LYS A 487 -18.94 -15.48 -14.48
CA LYS A 487 -18.92 -16.32 -13.27
C LYS A 487 -17.85 -15.91 -12.27
N LYS A 488 -16.71 -15.41 -12.71
CA LYS A 488 -15.61 -14.96 -11.88
C LYS A 488 -15.98 -13.76 -10.98
N ASP A 489 -16.84 -12.86 -11.45
CA ASP A 489 -17.24 -11.65 -10.74
C ASP A 489 -18.12 -11.96 -9.53
N TYR A 490 -18.63 -13.19 -9.44
CA TYR A 490 -19.51 -13.65 -8.36
C TYR A 490 -18.78 -14.40 -7.23
N GLN A 491 -17.49 -14.71 -7.36
CA GLN A 491 -16.77 -15.49 -6.34
C GLN A 491 -16.75 -14.81 -4.97
N LYS A 492 -16.73 -13.48 -4.95
CA LYS A 492 -16.70 -12.69 -3.71
C LYS A 492 -18.09 -12.22 -3.25
N ARG A 493 -19.17 -12.50 -4.03
CA ARG A 493 -20.52 -11.99 -3.77
C ARG A 493 -21.24 -12.80 -2.69
N GLY A 494 -22.31 -12.20 -2.16
CA GLY A 494 -23.20 -12.81 -1.20
C GLY A 494 -22.74 -12.67 0.25
N ASP A 495 -23.40 -13.42 1.13
CA ASP A 495 -23.16 -13.35 2.56
C ASP A 495 -21.99 -14.22 2.99
N TRP A 496 -21.21 -13.68 3.92
CA TRP A 496 -20.02 -14.35 4.46
C TRP A 496 -20.04 -14.41 5.98
N ALA A 497 -19.51 -15.48 6.51
CA ALA A 497 -19.17 -15.63 7.92
C ALA A 497 -17.68 -15.90 8.09
N PHE A 498 -17.09 -15.39 9.16
CA PHE A 498 -15.71 -15.69 9.55
C PHE A 498 -15.64 -15.96 11.04
N GLY A 499 -14.90 -17.00 11.41
CA GLY A 499 -14.59 -17.34 12.80
C GLY A 499 -13.10 -17.63 12.95
N LEU A 500 -12.49 -17.15 14.04
CA LEU A 500 -11.12 -17.45 14.42
C LEU A 500 -11.04 -17.76 15.91
N LEU A 501 -10.28 -18.80 16.22
CA LEU A 501 -9.84 -19.12 17.58
C LEU A 501 -8.31 -19.14 17.61
N GLU A 502 -7.72 -18.34 18.48
CA GLU A 502 -6.26 -18.26 18.67
C GLU A 502 -5.91 -18.53 20.13
N TYR A 503 -4.94 -19.40 20.36
CA TYR A 503 -4.32 -19.65 21.64
C TYR A 503 -2.86 -19.22 21.62
N SER A 504 -2.53 -18.27 22.49
CA SER A 504 -1.17 -17.73 22.59
C SER A 504 -0.51 -18.13 23.90
N ILE A 505 0.73 -18.61 23.79
CA ILE A 505 1.63 -18.93 24.92
C ILE A 505 2.84 -17.99 24.82
N THR A 506 2.71 -16.84 25.48
CA THR A 506 3.71 -15.78 25.45
C THR A 506 5.00 -16.21 26.17
N PRO A 507 6.22 -15.90 25.64
CA PRO A 507 6.44 -15.03 24.47
C PRO A 507 6.55 -15.75 23.12
N HIS A 508 6.47 -17.07 23.05
CA HIS A 508 7.00 -17.81 21.90
C HIS A 508 5.97 -18.35 20.93
N TRP A 509 4.82 -18.84 21.41
CA TRP A 509 3.91 -19.61 20.58
C TRP A 509 2.57 -18.96 20.40
N SER A 510 2.04 -19.01 19.19
CA SER A 510 0.64 -18.77 18.87
C SER A 510 0.14 -19.86 17.92
N ILE A 511 -1.04 -20.39 18.20
CA ILE A 511 -1.72 -21.41 17.40
C ILE A 511 -3.11 -20.89 17.11
N SER A 512 -3.50 -20.87 15.83
CA SER A 512 -4.84 -20.43 15.44
C SER A 512 -5.47 -21.36 14.42
N ILE A 513 -6.80 -21.43 14.48
CA ILE A 513 -7.65 -22.01 13.45
C ILE A 513 -8.68 -20.97 13.06
N ALA A 514 -8.98 -20.88 11.77
CA ALA A 514 -9.98 -19.98 11.25
C ALA A 514 -10.76 -20.63 10.11
N ASP A 515 -11.99 -20.20 9.93
CA ASP A 515 -12.82 -20.52 8.79
C ASP A 515 -13.49 -19.27 8.24
N LYS A 516 -13.42 -19.10 6.93
CA LYS A 516 -14.15 -18.07 6.19
C LYS A 516 -15.12 -18.79 5.25
N TRP A 517 -16.41 -18.59 5.44
CA TRP A 517 -17.47 -19.29 4.74
C TRP A 517 -18.35 -18.34 3.94
N ASN A 518 -18.43 -18.59 2.64
CA ASN A 518 -19.34 -17.88 1.72
C ASN A 518 -20.69 -18.61 1.66
N TYR A 519 -21.51 -18.50 2.71
CA TYR A 519 -22.77 -19.25 2.79
C TYR A 519 -23.89 -18.69 1.93
N GLY A 520 -23.87 -17.41 1.59
CA GLY A 520 -24.91 -16.70 0.86
C GLY A 520 -24.56 -16.38 -0.59
N ASN A 521 -23.54 -16.99 -1.18
CA ASN A 521 -23.22 -16.76 -2.59
C ASN A 521 -24.39 -17.09 -3.48
N PRO A 522 -24.78 -16.21 -4.45
CA PRO A 522 -25.84 -16.50 -5.41
C PRO A 522 -25.56 -17.73 -6.26
N VAL A 523 -24.29 -18.07 -6.49
CA VAL A 523 -23.84 -19.28 -7.20
C VAL A 523 -23.53 -20.37 -6.17
N PRO A 524 -24.30 -21.46 -6.08
CA PRO A 524 -24.12 -22.47 -5.05
C PRO A 524 -22.73 -23.12 -5.05
N GLU A 525 -22.08 -23.19 -6.20
CA GLU A 525 -20.73 -23.73 -6.38
C GLU A 525 -19.65 -22.92 -5.67
N PHE A 526 -19.92 -21.65 -5.33
CA PHE A 526 -18.99 -20.76 -4.61
C PHE A 526 -19.29 -20.66 -3.11
N ARG A 527 -20.19 -21.48 -2.57
CA ARG A 527 -20.50 -21.54 -1.14
C ARG A 527 -19.49 -22.37 -0.37
N ASP A 528 -18.24 -21.98 -0.50
CA ASP A 528 -17.10 -22.72 0.03
C ASP A 528 -16.69 -22.30 1.44
N HIS A 529 -16.06 -23.26 2.13
CA HIS A 529 -15.32 -23.05 3.35
C HIS A 529 -13.83 -22.91 3.07
N TYR A 530 -13.22 -21.90 3.66
CA TYR A 530 -11.78 -21.63 3.55
C TYR A 530 -11.13 -21.80 4.93
N PHE A 531 -10.98 -23.06 5.35
CA PHE A 531 -10.32 -23.43 6.59
C PHE A 531 -8.83 -23.16 6.53
N THR A 532 -8.29 -22.53 7.59
CA THR A 532 -6.86 -22.31 7.77
C THR A 532 -6.43 -22.66 9.19
N GLY A 533 -5.27 -23.31 9.31
CA GLY A 533 -4.59 -23.55 10.57
C GLY A 533 -3.21 -22.91 10.54
N THR A 534 -2.81 -22.21 11.59
CA THR A 534 -1.52 -21.51 11.66
C THR A 534 -0.84 -21.77 12.99
N VAL A 535 0.47 -22.07 12.95
CA VAL A 535 1.36 -22.14 14.10
C VAL A 535 2.46 -21.12 13.91
N THR A 536 2.64 -20.23 14.88
CA THR A 536 3.70 -19.22 14.88
C THR A 536 4.62 -19.44 16.06
N TYR A 537 5.92 -19.45 15.79
CA TYR A 537 6.97 -19.44 16.80
C TYR A 537 7.81 -18.18 16.69
N ILE A 538 8.03 -17.51 17.82
CA ILE A 538 8.85 -16.28 17.90
C ILE A 538 9.94 -16.50 18.94
N HIS A 539 11.17 -16.28 18.55
CA HIS A 539 12.31 -16.29 19.45
C HIS A 539 13.24 -15.13 19.11
N GLU A 540 13.39 -14.19 20.04
CA GLU A 540 14.13 -12.94 19.82
C GLU A 540 13.65 -12.22 18.54
N ALA A 541 14.54 -12.02 17.58
CA ALA A 541 14.24 -11.37 16.30
C ALA A 541 13.77 -12.34 15.20
N THR A 542 13.63 -13.63 15.52
CA THR A 542 13.24 -14.66 14.56
C THR A 542 11.76 -15.03 14.74
N ARG A 543 11.03 -15.01 13.63
CA ARG A 543 9.65 -15.49 13.54
C ARG A 543 9.56 -16.59 12.49
N ILE A 544 8.95 -17.71 12.87
CA ILE A 544 8.64 -18.83 11.98
C ILE A 544 7.13 -19.03 12.03
N MET A 545 6.48 -19.05 10.86
CA MET A 545 5.04 -19.24 10.73
C MET A 545 4.79 -20.36 9.73
N LEU A 546 4.08 -21.39 10.16
CA LEU A 546 3.60 -22.47 9.33
C LEU A 546 2.08 -22.40 9.26
N SER A 547 1.53 -22.29 8.05
CA SER A 547 0.09 -22.26 7.80
C SER A 547 -0.30 -23.33 6.81
N GLY A 548 -1.50 -23.90 6.98
CA GLY A 548 -2.07 -24.84 6.03
C GLY A 548 -3.56 -24.62 5.87
N GLY A 549 -4.07 -24.85 4.66
CA GLY A 549 -5.48 -24.71 4.37
C GLY A 549 -5.80 -24.07 3.03
N ARG A 550 -7.01 -23.51 2.93
CA ARG A 550 -7.56 -22.84 1.75
C ARG A 550 -7.52 -21.33 1.90
N GLN A 551 -7.13 -20.63 0.85
CA GLN A 551 -7.21 -19.18 0.72
C GLN A 551 -8.17 -18.83 -0.42
N SER A 552 -9.14 -17.98 -0.16
CA SER A 552 -10.01 -17.44 -1.20
C SER A 552 -9.25 -16.48 -2.11
N GLU A 553 -9.68 -16.38 -3.35
CA GLU A 553 -9.26 -15.28 -4.22
C GLU A 553 -9.57 -13.92 -3.57
N GLY A 554 -8.71 -12.95 -3.77
CA GLY A 554 -8.88 -11.63 -3.20
C GLY A 554 -7.85 -10.62 -3.66
N VAL A 555 -8.03 -9.40 -3.21
CA VAL A 555 -7.08 -8.30 -3.42
C VAL A 555 -6.37 -8.03 -2.10
N VAL A 556 -5.04 -8.11 -2.11
CA VAL A 556 -4.20 -7.73 -0.97
C VAL A 556 -3.67 -6.33 -1.21
N CYS A 557 -3.94 -5.44 -0.28
CA CYS A 557 -3.52 -4.04 -0.37
C CYS A 557 -2.68 -3.62 0.83
N VAL A 558 -1.66 -2.81 0.56
CA VAL A 558 -0.84 -2.15 1.59
C VAL A 558 -0.69 -0.68 1.20
N GLY A 559 -1.13 0.21 2.09
CA GLY A 559 -1.02 1.66 1.86
C GLY A 559 -1.71 2.16 0.59
N GLY A 560 -2.73 1.45 0.07
CA GLY A 560 -3.46 1.81 -1.16
C GLY A 560 -2.86 1.28 -2.46
N VAL A 561 -1.80 0.51 -2.39
CA VAL A 561 -1.26 -0.28 -3.51
C VAL A 561 -1.75 -1.71 -3.35
N CYS A 562 -2.27 -2.28 -4.42
CA CYS A 562 -2.97 -3.56 -4.38
C CYS A 562 -2.41 -4.56 -5.39
N ARG A 563 -2.55 -5.84 -5.04
CA ARG A 563 -2.26 -6.96 -5.93
C ARG A 563 -3.37 -8.01 -5.79
N THR A 564 -3.80 -8.58 -6.91
CA THR A 564 -4.72 -9.72 -6.89
C THR A 564 -3.98 -10.99 -6.51
N VAL A 565 -4.55 -11.77 -5.61
CA VAL A 565 -4.05 -13.08 -5.18
C VAL A 565 -5.10 -14.11 -5.57
N PRO A 566 -4.76 -15.09 -6.42
CA PRO A 566 -5.71 -16.14 -6.79
C PRO A 566 -6.03 -17.06 -5.62
N ALA A 567 -7.15 -17.76 -5.69
CA ALA A 567 -7.47 -18.83 -4.75
C ALA A 567 -6.34 -19.86 -4.70
N SER A 568 -6.04 -20.37 -3.52
CA SER A 568 -5.00 -21.39 -3.33
C SER A 568 -5.34 -22.35 -2.21
N SER A 569 -4.84 -23.57 -2.31
CA SER A 569 -4.87 -24.60 -1.26
C SER A 569 -3.47 -25.15 -1.06
N GLY A 570 -3.10 -25.45 0.18
CA GLY A 570 -1.78 -26.03 0.46
C GLY A 570 -1.19 -25.65 1.80
N VAL A 571 0.15 -25.65 1.85
CA VAL A 571 0.93 -25.35 3.06
C VAL A 571 1.93 -24.23 2.76
N SER A 572 1.99 -23.24 3.63
CA SER A 572 2.94 -22.14 3.53
C SER A 572 3.85 -22.06 4.75
N LEU A 573 5.10 -21.67 4.52
CA LEU A 573 6.11 -21.42 5.54
C LEU A 573 6.68 -20.03 5.33
N THR A 574 6.56 -19.18 6.36
CA THR A 574 7.23 -17.87 6.42
C THR A 574 8.29 -17.88 7.51
N VAL A 575 9.51 -17.50 7.17
CA VAL A 575 10.60 -17.29 8.12
C VAL A 575 11.10 -15.86 7.96
N SER A 576 11.17 -15.11 9.06
CA SER A 576 11.78 -13.79 9.08
C SER A 576 12.70 -13.65 10.28
N THR A 577 13.86 -13.02 10.09
CA THR A 577 14.84 -12.76 11.15
C THR A 577 15.61 -11.47 10.88
N SER A 578 16.13 -10.84 11.95
CA SER A 578 17.03 -9.68 11.86
C SER A 578 18.15 -9.80 12.88
N PHE A 579 19.30 -9.14 12.64
CA PHE A 579 20.48 -9.12 13.52
C PHE A 579 21.22 -7.79 13.47
#